data_4c26cda3e0aba0be11033b2b7dbca630
#
_entry.id   4c26cda3e0aba0be11033b2b7dbca630
#
_cell.length_a   1.000
_cell.length_b   1.000
_cell.length_c   1.000
_cell.angle_alpha   90.00
_cell.angle_beta   90.00
_cell.angle_gamma   90.00
#
_symmetry.space_group_name_H-M   'P 1'
#
loop_
_entity.id
_entity.type
_entity.pdbx_description
1 polymer ?
#
loop_
_entity_poly.entity_id
_entity_poly.type
_entity_poly.pdbx_seq_one_letter_code
_entity_poly.pdbx_strand_id
1 'polypeptide(L)'
;MKGFITNIEKETLENTDYRRVLYTAKNSQLVLMCIKPGEEIGVEVHELDQFIRLEQGSATVVLNGESREVPADSAIIIPAGVEHNVVNTGTEALKLYSVYAPPEHKDQTVHATKADEREEHFDGVTTE
;
A
#
# COMPACT_ATOMS: atom_id res chain seq x y z
N MET A 1 -8.69 13.01 19.82
CA MET A 1 -7.97 13.88 18.85
C MET A 1 -8.46 13.53 17.46
N LYS A 2 -8.76 14.55 16.69
CA LYS A 2 -9.06 14.31 15.27
C LYS A 2 -7.77 14.46 14.47
N GLY A 3 -7.47 13.46 13.66
CA GLY A 3 -6.21 13.35 12.95
C GLY A 3 -5.36 12.21 13.53
N PHE A 4 -4.21 11.97 12.94
CA PHE A 4 -3.40 10.81 13.27
C PHE A 4 -1.92 11.14 13.20
N ILE A 5 -1.18 10.75 14.23
CA ILE A 5 0.27 10.95 14.33
C ILE A 5 0.89 9.64 14.78
N THR A 6 1.86 9.16 14.04
CA THR A 6 2.57 7.93 14.39
C THR A 6 4.01 7.96 13.87
N ASN A 7 4.86 7.08 14.39
CA ASN A 7 6.16 6.81 13.79
C ASN A 7 5.93 5.84 12.63
N ILE A 8 5.83 6.36 11.42
CA ILE A 8 5.44 5.56 10.25
C ILE A 8 6.48 4.51 9.87
N GLU A 9 7.76 4.79 10.05
CA GLU A 9 8.81 3.79 9.79
C GLU A 9 8.64 2.59 10.71
N LYS A 10 8.48 2.85 12.02
CA LYS A 10 8.29 1.79 13.01
C LYS A 10 7.03 0.97 12.74
N GLU A 11 5.91 1.63 12.48
CA GLU A 11 4.64 0.97 12.16
C GLU A 11 4.79 0.06 10.94
N THR A 12 5.45 0.55 9.90
CA THR A 12 5.64 -0.19 8.64
C THR A 12 6.56 -1.39 8.84
N LEU A 13 7.68 -1.21 9.55
CA LEU A 13 8.64 -2.29 9.79
C LEU A 13 8.08 -3.37 10.71
N GLU A 14 7.23 -3.03 11.65
CA GLU A 14 6.61 -3.99 12.57
C GLU A 14 5.38 -4.68 11.97
N ASN A 15 4.81 -4.15 10.89
CA ASN A 15 3.62 -4.72 10.29
C ASN A 15 3.91 -6.06 9.61
N THR A 16 3.12 -7.08 9.94
CA THR A 16 3.18 -8.40 9.31
C THR A 16 1.91 -8.73 8.51
N ASP A 17 0.91 -7.86 8.55
CA ASP A 17 -0.32 -8.07 7.78
C ASP A 17 -0.08 -7.74 6.30
N TYR A 18 -0.67 -8.53 5.41
CA TYR A 18 -0.61 -8.24 3.98
C TYR A 18 -1.12 -6.83 3.69
N ARG A 19 -2.26 -6.46 4.29
CA ARG A 19 -2.82 -5.10 4.19
C ARG A 19 -3.41 -4.68 5.53
N ARG A 20 -3.10 -3.47 5.95
CA ARG A 20 -3.67 -2.91 7.17
C ARG A 20 -3.93 -1.42 6.99
N VAL A 21 -5.20 -1.04 7.01
CA VAL A 21 -5.58 0.37 7.00
C VAL A 21 -5.30 0.96 8.38
N LEU A 22 -4.45 1.98 8.45
CA LEU A 22 -4.13 2.65 9.71
C LEU A 22 -5.09 3.80 10.02
N TYR A 23 -5.36 4.63 9.03
CA TYR A 23 -6.20 5.81 9.22
C TYR A 23 -6.84 6.23 7.90
N THR A 24 -8.12 6.51 7.97
CA THR A 24 -8.91 6.99 6.84
C THR A 24 -9.43 8.38 7.15
N ALA A 25 -8.91 9.37 6.44
CA ALA A 25 -9.45 10.73 6.42
C ALA A 25 -10.44 10.86 5.25
N LYS A 26 -11.06 12.00 5.12
CA LYS A 26 -12.04 12.22 4.05
C LYS A 26 -11.42 12.12 2.66
N ASN A 27 -10.21 12.65 2.47
CA ASN A 27 -9.58 12.78 1.16
C ASN A 27 -8.24 12.03 1.04
N SER A 28 -7.85 11.27 2.06
CA SER A 28 -6.63 10.46 2.03
C SER A 28 -6.72 9.29 3.00
N GLN A 29 -5.89 8.29 2.76
CA GLN A 29 -5.89 7.06 3.57
C GLN A 29 -4.47 6.51 3.66
N LEU A 30 -4.05 6.15 4.87
CA LEU A 30 -2.75 5.55 5.13
C LEU A 30 -2.90 4.05 5.33
N VAL A 31 -2.16 3.27 4.55
CA VAL A 31 -2.27 1.80 4.52
C VAL A 31 -0.89 1.17 4.58
N LEU A 32 -0.73 0.17 5.44
CA LEU A 32 0.50 -0.63 5.52
C LEU A 32 0.34 -1.92 4.73
N MET A 33 1.42 -2.41 4.13
CA MET A 33 1.47 -3.72 3.51
C MET A 33 2.77 -4.44 3.82
N CYS A 34 2.67 -5.77 3.95
CA CYS A 34 3.78 -6.69 4.05
C CYS A 34 3.57 -7.78 3.01
N ILE A 35 4.45 -7.84 2.02
CA ILE A 35 4.35 -8.74 0.87
C ILE A 35 5.49 -9.73 0.93
N LYS A 36 5.17 -11.01 0.99
CA LYS A 36 6.20 -12.08 1.07
C LYS A 36 6.98 -12.20 -0.24
N PRO A 37 8.22 -12.72 -0.19
CA PRO A 37 8.98 -12.98 -1.40
C PRO A 37 8.17 -13.81 -2.40
N GLY A 38 8.17 -13.39 -3.66
CA GLY A 38 7.43 -14.05 -4.74
C GLY A 38 5.96 -13.65 -4.85
N GLU A 39 5.41 -12.96 -3.84
CA GLU A 39 4.05 -12.43 -3.91
C GLU A 39 4.02 -11.07 -4.60
N GLU A 40 2.85 -10.68 -5.02
CA GLU A 40 2.61 -9.38 -5.67
C GLU A 40 1.28 -8.79 -5.23
N ILE A 41 1.11 -7.49 -5.43
CA ILE A 41 -0.18 -6.85 -5.21
C ILE A 41 -1.17 -7.29 -6.28
N GLY A 42 -0.72 -7.39 -7.52
CA GLY A 42 -1.52 -7.69 -8.69
C GLY A 42 -1.71 -6.44 -9.55
N VAL A 43 -2.05 -6.66 -10.82
CA VAL A 43 -2.27 -5.55 -11.76
C VAL A 43 -3.54 -4.79 -11.39
N GLU A 44 -3.42 -3.49 -11.20
CA GLU A 44 -4.53 -2.62 -10.80
C GLU A 44 -4.51 -1.31 -11.58
N VAL A 45 -5.69 -0.70 -11.68
CA VAL A 45 -5.89 0.67 -12.17
C VAL A 45 -6.83 1.34 -11.18
N HIS A 46 -6.42 2.47 -10.62
CA HIS A 46 -7.26 3.24 -9.70
C HIS A 46 -7.63 4.60 -10.29
N GLU A 47 -8.79 5.12 -9.89
CA GLU A 47 -9.22 6.49 -10.22
C GLU A 47 -8.80 7.47 -9.12
N LEU A 48 -7.66 7.20 -8.49
CA LEU A 48 -7.11 8.00 -7.40
C LEU A 48 -5.59 8.01 -7.55
N ASP A 49 -4.95 8.92 -6.83
CA ASP A 49 -3.49 8.94 -6.78
C ASP A 49 -3.02 8.08 -5.62
N GLN A 50 -1.91 7.39 -5.82
CA GLN A 50 -1.29 6.56 -4.80
C GLN A 50 0.18 6.90 -4.65
N PHE A 51 0.59 7.16 -3.42
CA PHE A 51 1.98 7.31 -3.03
C PHE A 51 2.39 6.04 -2.29
N ILE A 52 3.55 5.47 -2.64
CA ILE A 52 4.12 4.31 -1.94
C ILE A 52 5.53 4.65 -1.51
N ARG A 53 5.88 4.31 -0.27
CA ARG A 53 7.27 4.29 0.18
C ARG A 53 7.64 2.87 0.60
N LEU A 54 8.78 2.37 0.08
CA LEU A 54 9.36 1.10 0.50
C LEU A 54 10.27 1.34 1.71
N GLU A 55 9.94 0.70 2.83
CA GLU A 55 10.75 0.78 4.04
C GLU A 55 11.73 -0.39 4.15
N GLN A 56 11.38 -1.56 3.60
CA GLN A 56 12.23 -2.76 3.65
C GLN A 56 12.04 -3.59 2.39
N GLY A 57 13.13 -4.18 1.92
CA GLY A 57 13.11 -5.09 0.78
C GLY A 57 13.31 -4.36 -0.55
N SER A 58 13.06 -5.07 -1.63
CA SER A 58 13.14 -4.54 -2.98
C SER A 58 12.01 -5.10 -3.82
N ALA A 59 11.59 -4.35 -4.82
CA ALA A 59 10.46 -4.70 -5.65
C ALA A 59 10.73 -4.45 -7.12
N THR A 60 10.02 -5.18 -7.98
CA THR A 60 9.83 -4.79 -9.37
C THR A 60 8.51 -4.04 -9.45
N VAL A 61 8.55 -2.79 -9.89
CA VAL A 61 7.38 -1.94 -10.04
C VAL A 61 7.10 -1.75 -11.52
N VAL A 62 5.85 -1.98 -11.91
CA VAL A 62 5.41 -1.82 -13.30
C VAL A 62 4.42 -0.66 -13.36
N LEU A 63 4.71 0.34 -14.18
CA LEU A 63 3.85 1.50 -14.43
C LEU A 63 3.59 1.60 -15.94
N ASN A 64 2.35 1.38 -16.37
CA ASN A 64 1.96 1.39 -17.79
C ASN A 64 2.91 0.53 -18.66
N GLY A 65 3.20 -0.69 -18.19
CA GLY A 65 4.03 -1.64 -18.91
C GLY A 65 5.55 -1.44 -18.78
N GLU A 66 6.00 -0.35 -18.15
CA GLU A 66 7.42 -0.11 -17.91
C GLU A 66 7.81 -0.64 -16.54
N SER A 67 8.78 -1.56 -16.50
CA SER A 67 9.27 -2.19 -15.27
C SER A 67 10.53 -1.53 -14.76
N ARG A 68 10.62 -1.35 -13.44
CA ARG A 68 11.84 -0.88 -12.77
C ARG A 68 12.09 -1.66 -11.49
N GLU A 69 13.36 -1.93 -11.21
CA GLU A 69 13.79 -2.43 -9.92
C GLU A 69 13.86 -1.26 -8.93
N VAL A 70 13.22 -1.41 -7.78
CA VAL A 70 13.08 -0.34 -6.80
C VAL A 70 13.56 -0.85 -5.44
N PRO A 71 14.63 -0.25 -4.87
CA PRO A 71 15.14 -0.62 -3.55
C PRO A 71 14.37 0.06 -2.42
N ALA A 72 14.66 -0.35 -1.18
CA ALA A 72 14.16 0.32 0.01
C ALA A 72 14.52 1.81 0.00
N ASP A 73 13.77 2.59 0.72
CA ASP A 73 13.88 4.05 0.83
C ASP A 73 13.49 4.80 -0.45
N SER A 74 12.83 4.11 -1.37
CA SER A 74 12.31 4.72 -2.59
C SER A 74 10.87 5.15 -2.43
N ALA A 75 10.50 6.22 -3.13
CA ALA A 75 9.14 6.69 -3.27
C ALA A 75 8.61 6.36 -4.66
N ILE A 76 7.36 5.95 -4.73
CA ILE A 76 6.67 5.65 -5.98
C ILE A 76 5.39 6.48 -5.99
N ILE A 77 5.15 7.22 -7.07
CA ILE A 77 3.89 7.93 -7.26
C ILE A 77 3.18 7.32 -8.46
N ILE A 78 1.95 6.87 -8.21
CA ILE A 78 1.10 6.26 -9.24
C ILE A 78 -0.08 7.19 -9.46
N PRO A 79 -0.07 7.97 -10.57
CA PRO A 79 -1.20 8.84 -10.88
C PRO A 79 -2.47 8.04 -11.20
N ALA A 80 -3.62 8.64 -10.98
CA ALA A 80 -4.90 8.07 -11.35
C ALA A 80 -4.88 7.60 -12.82
N GLY A 81 -5.44 6.42 -13.09
CA GLY A 81 -5.52 5.87 -14.43
C GLY A 81 -4.30 5.10 -14.91
N VAL A 82 -3.21 5.10 -14.15
CA VAL A 82 -1.99 4.37 -14.53
C VAL A 82 -2.11 2.91 -14.12
N GLU A 83 -2.00 2.00 -15.07
CA GLU A 83 -1.97 0.57 -14.78
C GLU A 83 -0.65 0.24 -14.08
N HIS A 84 -0.72 -0.48 -12.97
CA HIS A 84 0.45 -0.72 -12.14
C HIS A 84 0.42 -2.06 -11.44
N ASN A 85 1.61 -2.52 -11.04
CA ASN A 85 1.79 -3.69 -10.17
C ASN A 85 3.07 -3.51 -9.35
N VAL A 86 3.08 -4.10 -8.17
CA VAL A 86 4.25 -4.15 -7.29
C VAL A 86 4.49 -5.61 -6.95
N VAL A 87 5.66 -6.12 -7.34
CA VAL A 87 6.04 -7.52 -7.17
C VAL A 87 7.23 -7.59 -6.21
N ASN A 88 7.15 -8.44 -5.19
CA ASN A 88 8.31 -8.68 -4.34
C ASN A 88 9.25 -9.65 -5.05
N THR A 89 10.28 -9.10 -5.68
CA THR A 89 11.33 -9.87 -6.37
C THR A 89 12.59 -10.05 -5.53
N GLY A 90 12.55 -9.60 -4.29
CA GLY A 90 13.65 -9.76 -3.33
C GLY A 90 13.57 -11.06 -2.54
N THR A 91 14.44 -11.17 -1.54
CA THR A 91 14.59 -12.37 -0.71
C THR A 91 14.03 -12.20 0.70
N GLU A 92 13.61 -11.00 1.06
CA GLU A 92 12.99 -10.71 2.35
C GLU A 92 11.60 -10.11 2.16
N ALA A 93 10.83 -10.01 3.25
CA ALA A 93 9.52 -9.40 3.20
C ALA A 93 9.64 -7.95 2.70
N LEU A 94 8.79 -7.59 1.75
CA LEU A 94 8.65 -6.22 1.25
C LEU A 94 7.68 -5.50 2.16
N LYS A 95 8.15 -4.47 2.85
CA LYS A 95 7.34 -3.68 3.77
C LYS A 95 7.23 -2.27 3.26
N LEU A 96 6.01 -1.83 3.07
CA LEU A 96 5.71 -0.53 2.48
C LEU A 96 4.50 0.10 3.14
N TYR A 97 4.36 1.40 2.95
CA TYR A 97 3.09 2.08 3.22
C TYR A 97 2.65 2.86 2.01
N SER A 98 1.34 3.01 1.89
CA SER A 98 0.72 3.76 0.82
C SER A 98 -0.13 4.88 1.40
N VAL A 99 -0.20 5.98 0.66
CA VAL A 99 -1.20 7.02 0.87
C VAL A 99 -2.05 7.08 -0.39
N TYR A 100 -3.34 6.78 -0.24
CA TYR A 100 -4.34 6.91 -1.31
C TYR A 100 -5.06 8.23 -1.17
N ALA A 101 -5.28 8.93 -2.26
CA ALA A 101 -6.00 10.20 -2.27
C ALA A 101 -6.89 10.28 -3.52
N PRO A 102 -8.22 10.12 -3.35
CA PRO A 102 -8.99 9.81 -2.13
C PRO A 102 -8.77 8.39 -1.61
N PRO A 103 -9.39 8.01 -0.48
CA PRO A 103 -9.24 6.65 0.05
C PRO A 103 -9.66 5.56 -0.93
N GLU A 104 -8.98 4.42 -0.88
CA GLU A 104 -9.27 3.26 -1.74
C GLU A 104 -10.03 2.19 -0.99
N HIS A 105 -9.62 1.89 0.23
CA HIS A 105 -10.14 0.76 1.00
C HIS A 105 -11.16 1.18 2.04
N LYS A 106 -12.01 0.23 2.42
CA LYS A 106 -12.93 0.42 3.54
C LYS A 106 -12.12 0.64 4.81
N ASP A 107 -12.56 1.57 5.66
CA ASP A 107 -11.88 1.86 6.93
C ASP A 107 -11.76 0.60 7.80
N GLN A 108 -10.66 0.48 8.53
CA GLN A 108 -10.34 -0.63 9.42
C GLN A 108 -10.12 -1.98 8.71
N THR A 109 -9.93 -1.99 7.40
CA THR A 109 -9.61 -3.23 6.67
C THR A 109 -8.28 -3.80 7.15
N VAL A 110 -8.29 -5.09 7.47
CA VAL A 110 -7.08 -5.88 7.79
C VAL A 110 -7.17 -7.20 7.06
N HIS A 111 -6.16 -7.47 6.22
CA HIS A 111 -5.97 -8.78 5.59
C HIS A 111 -4.66 -9.34 6.11
N ALA A 112 -4.71 -10.38 6.94
CA ALA A 112 -3.50 -10.97 7.53
C ALA A 112 -2.58 -11.55 6.46
N THR A 113 -3.16 -12.18 5.44
CA THR A 113 -2.43 -12.76 4.31
C THR A 113 -3.06 -12.32 2.99
N LYS A 114 -2.32 -12.50 1.88
CA LYS A 114 -2.85 -12.21 0.55
C LYS A 114 -4.10 -13.05 0.25
N ALA A 115 -4.15 -14.28 0.74
CA ALA A 115 -5.30 -15.17 0.55
C ALA A 115 -6.57 -14.65 1.22
N ASP A 116 -6.45 -13.79 2.24
CA ASP A 116 -7.58 -13.18 2.94
C ASP A 116 -8.13 -11.96 2.21
N GLU A 117 -7.48 -11.54 1.14
CA GLU A 117 -7.86 -10.33 0.40
C GLU A 117 -9.30 -10.43 -0.10
N ARG A 118 -10.06 -9.37 0.19
CA ARG A 118 -11.43 -9.19 -0.29
C ARG A 118 -11.52 -7.86 -0.99
N GLU A 119 -12.32 -7.81 -2.03
CA GLU A 119 -12.54 -6.60 -2.79
C GLU A 119 -13.59 -5.73 -2.09
N GLU A 120 -13.11 -4.89 -1.18
CA GLU A 120 -13.94 -3.91 -0.46
C GLU A 120 -13.36 -2.53 -0.66
N HIS A 121 -14.21 -1.58 -1.05
CA HIS A 121 -13.78 -0.22 -1.38
C HIS A 121 -14.29 0.79 -0.35
N PHE A 122 -13.65 1.94 -0.34
CA PHE A 122 -14.03 3.06 0.52
C PHE A 122 -15.51 3.39 0.35
N ASP A 123 -16.23 3.45 1.47
CA ASP A 123 -17.67 3.66 1.52
C ASP A 123 -18.05 5.05 2.09
N GLY A 124 -17.08 5.93 2.24
CA GLY A 124 -17.28 7.27 2.80
C GLY A 124 -17.13 7.33 4.32
N VAL A 125 -16.95 6.18 4.98
CA VAL A 125 -16.74 6.14 6.43
C VAL A 125 -15.27 6.38 6.74
N THR A 126 -15.01 7.38 7.59
CA THR A 126 -13.66 7.74 8.03
C THR A 126 -13.39 7.17 9.44
N THR A 127 -12.12 7.19 9.85
CA THR A 127 -11.72 6.71 11.18
C THR A 127 -12.35 7.56 12.28
N GLU A 128 -12.51 8.83 12.02
CA GLU A 128 -13.12 9.76 12.99
C GLU A 128 -14.21 10.61 12.41
#